data_1236e1af80192831102981edbbbe965c
#
_entry.id   1236e1af80192831102981edbbbe965c
#
_cell.length_a   1.000
_cell.length_b   1.000
_cell.length_c   1.000
_cell.angle_alpha   90.00
_cell.angle_beta   90.00
_cell.angle_gamma   90.00
#
_symmetry.space_group_name_H-M   'P 1'
#
loop_
_entity.id
_entity.type
_entity.pdbx_description
1 polymer ?
#
loop_
_entity_poly.entity_id
_entity_poly.type
_entity_poly.pdbx_seq_one_letter_code
_entity_poly.pdbx_strand_id
1 'polypeptide(L)'
;IDIPTVEEWGWRSLDKENYRHVMTKAICAAIRSQISLYAASPLYNDGTITWTEAAEITKKSLDDCLANNYELYKKQPNATAGYSPYDVYFYSRTDLPVVNDKETIMEVGQMYMWNYAGLPTTDGQTDAGACPSQELLDAYEVVNGDMTESYPLLNLESPYLDANHLQPNLNSAVQGLYNQAKPYENRD
;
A
#
# COMPACT_ATOMS: atom_id res chain seq x y z
N ILE A 1 21.02 -14.40 15.73
CA ILE A 1 19.72 -14.58 16.42
C ILE A 1 18.74 -15.05 15.36
N ASP A 2 18.18 -16.22 15.54
CA ASP A 2 17.13 -16.72 14.65
C ASP A 2 15.78 -16.21 15.16
N ILE A 3 15.14 -15.34 14.36
CA ILE A 3 13.84 -14.76 14.67
C ILE A 3 12.77 -15.69 14.06
N PRO A 4 11.84 -16.21 14.86
CA PRO A 4 10.86 -17.15 14.33
C PRO A 4 9.81 -16.47 13.43
N THR A 5 9.15 -17.30 12.62
CA THR A 5 7.96 -16.90 11.87
C THR A 5 6.74 -16.85 12.78
N VAL A 6 5.66 -16.24 12.32
CA VAL A 6 4.37 -16.25 13.02
C VAL A 6 3.85 -17.68 13.20
N GLU A 7 4.08 -18.54 12.21
CA GLU A 7 3.65 -19.94 12.23
C GLU A 7 4.45 -20.77 13.27
N GLU A 8 5.78 -20.58 13.31
CA GLU A 8 6.63 -21.23 14.32
C GLU A 8 6.27 -20.83 15.75
N TRP A 9 5.80 -19.60 15.96
CA TRP A 9 5.24 -19.15 17.21
C TRP A 9 3.84 -19.73 17.50
N GLY A 10 3.15 -20.24 16.48
CA GLY A 10 1.78 -20.76 16.60
C GLY A 10 0.73 -19.68 16.90
N TRP A 11 1.05 -18.41 16.72
CA TRP A 11 0.17 -17.32 17.15
C TRP A 11 -1.10 -17.20 16.34
N ARG A 12 -1.04 -17.48 15.02
CA ARG A 12 -2.26 -17.47 14.19
C ARG A 12 -3.26 -18.54 14.62
N SER A 13 -2.76 -19.73 14.96
CA SER A 13 -3.62 -20.83 15.40
C SER A 13 -4.23 -20.61 16.78
N LEU A 14 -3.62 -19.77 17.59
CA LEU A 14 -4.08 -19.42 18.93
C LEU A 14 -4.99 -18.18 18.96
N ASP A 15 -5.25 -17.59 17.80
CA ASP A 15 -6.07 -16.36 17.63
C ASP A 15 -5.64 -15.24 18.60
N LYS A 16 -4.33 -15.05 18.73
CA LYS A 16 -3.78 -14.03 19.63
C LYS A 16 -3.41 -12.79 18.85
N GLU A 17 -4.10 -11.69 19.10
CA GLU A 17 -3.86 -10.39 18.47
C GLU A 17 -2.44 -9.85 18.70
N ASN A 18 -1.82 -10.20 19.81
CA ASN A 18 -0.53 -9.66 20.23
C ASN A 18 0.65 -10.00 19.29
N TYR A 19 0.52 -10.96 18.38
CA TYR A 19 1.62 -11.29 17.47
C TYR A 19 1.96 -10.13 16.50
N ARG A 20 0.98 -9.27 16.21
CA ARG A 20 1.15 -8.14 15.30
C ARG A 20 2.15 -7.10 15.80
N HIS A 21 2.46 -7.12 17.07
CA HIS A 21 3.39 -6.19 17.73
C HIS A 21 4.76 -6.81 18.06
N VAL A 22 4.97 -8.06 17.69
CA VAL A 22 6.19 -8.78 18.02
C VAL A 22 7.03 -9.01 16.77
N MET A 23 8.35 -8.80 16.89
CA MET A 23 9.29 -8.94 15.79
C MET A 23 9.27 -10.37 15.22
N THR A 24 8.94 -10.48 13.94
CA THR A 24 8.92 -11.73 13.18
C THR A 24 9.83 -11.66 11.97
N LYS A 25 10.11 -12.78 11.33
CA LYS A 25 10.87 -12.80 10.06
C LYS A 25 10.25 -11.91 8.98
N ALA A 26 8.92 -11.88 8.88
CA ALA A 26 8.22 -11.04 7.90
C ALA A 26 8.39 -9.55 8.20
N ILE A 27 8.32 -9.13 9.47
CA ILE A 27 8.57 -7.74 9.86
C ILE A 27 10.01 -7.35 9.50
N CYS A 28 10.99 -8.22 9.78
CA CYS A 28 12.38 -7.97 9.40
C CYS A 28 12.55 -7.84 7.88
N ALA A 29 11.84 -8.67 7.10
CA ALA A 29 11.86 -8.60 5.64
C ALA A 29 11.24 -7.29 5.14
N ALA A 30 10.10 -6.87 5.69
CA ALA A 30 9.44 -5.62 5.34
C ALA A 30 10.31 -4.39 5.67
N ILE A 31 10.89 -4.35 6.87
CA ILE A 31 11.80 -3.26 7.27
C ILE A 31 13.04 -3.22 6.37
N ARG A 32 13.62 -4.37 6.05
CA ARG A 32 14.76 -4.47 5.13
C ARG A 32 14.44 -3.91 3.76
N SER A 33 13.25 -4.21 3.22
CA SER A 33 12.75 -3.65 1.96
C SER A 33 12.69 -2.12 2.01
N GLN A 34 12.05 -1.54 3.03
CA GLN A 34 11.96 -0.09 3.19
C GLN A 34 13.33 0.57 3.32
N ILE A 35 14.20 0.03 4.17
CA ILE A 35 15.54 0.59 4.35
C ILE A 35 16.33 0.57 3.03
N SER A 36 16.25 -0.50 2.25
CA SER A 36 16.97 -0.58 0.97
C SER A 36 16.48 0.47 -0.04
N LEU A 37 15.19 0.75 -0.09
CA LEU A 37 14.62 1.81 -0.93
C LEU A 37 15.11 3.19 -0.51
N TYR A 38 15.09 3.49 0.80
CA TYR A 38 15.61 4.76 1.30
C TYR A 38 17.11 4.90 1.00
N ALA A 39 17.89 3.86 1.25
CA ALA A 39 19.33 3.89 1.01
C ALA A 39 19.70 4.07 -0.47
N ALA A 40 18.88 3.57 -1.40
CA ALA A 40 19.06 3.78 -2.84
C ALA A 40 18.58 5.14 -3.32
N SER A 41 17.74 5.84 -2.54
CA SER A 41 17.17 7.11 -2.96
C SER A 41 18.22 8.22 -3.04
N PRO A 42 18.08 9.19 -3.98
CA PRO A 42 19.06 10.26 -4.15
C PRO A 42 19.32 11.10 -2.90
N LEU A 43 18.36 11.13 -1.95
CA LEU A 43 18.49 11.90 -0.73
C LEU A 43 19.45 11.27 0.30
N TYR A 44 19.52 9.92 0.33
CA TYR A 44 20.28 9.19 1.36
C TYR A 44 21.40 8.33 0.77
N ASN A 45 21.48 8.22 -0.55
CA ASN A 45 22.46 7.35 -1.19
C ASN A 45 23.87 7.93 -1.10
N ASP A 46 24.73 7.22 -0.41
CA ASP A 46 26.17 7.50 -0.30
C ASP A 46 27.02 6.66 -1.29
N GLY A 47 26.39 5.96 -2.22
CA GLY A 47 27.02 5.08 -3.20
C GLY A 47 27.17 3.63 -2.74
N THR A 48 26.67 3.26 -1.56
CA THR A 48 26.77 1.89 -1.04
C THR A 48 25.74 0.93 -1.59
N ILE A 49 24.63 1.44 -2.13
CA ILE A 49 23.55 0.63 -2.70
C ILE A 49 23.03 1.24 -4.00
N THR A 50 22.80 0.39 -4.99
CA THR A 50 22.20 0.76 -6.27
C THR A 50 20.68 0.48 -6.27
N TRP A 51 19.95 1.07 -7.20
CA TRP A 51 18.53 0.75 -7.41
C TRP A 51 18.30 -0.72 -7.77
N THR A 52 19.24 -1.33 -8.52
CA THR A 52 19.19 -2.76 -8.87
C THR A 52 19.28 -3.62 -7.61
N GLU A 53 20.25 -3.36 -6.75
CA GLU A 53 20.39 -4.08 -5.48
C GLU A 53 19.20 -3.87 -4.56
N ALA A 54 18.67 -2.65 -4.48
CA ALA A 54 17.44 -2.37 -3.72
C ALA A 54 16.24 -3.16 -4.26
N ALA A 55 16.10 -3.27 -5.58
CA ALA A 55 15.06 -4.06 -6.21
C ALA A 55 15.19 -5.56 -5.90
N GLU A 56 16.40 -6.11 -5.94
CA GLU A 56 16.69 -7.51 -5.57
C GLU A 56 16.38 -7.79 -4.10
N ILE A 57 16.79 -6.88 -3.21
CA ILE A 57 16.49 -6.99 -1.77
C ILE A 57 14.98 -6.94 -1.52
N THR A 58 14.28 -6.03 -2.18
CA THR A 58 12.83 -5.87 -2.04
C THR A 58 12.10 -7.09 -2.58
N LYS A 59 12.50 -7.58 -3.76
CA LYS A 59 11.96 -8.84 -4.34
C LYS A 59 12.14 -10.01 -3.39
N LYS A 60 13.37 -10.19 -2.86
CA LYS A 60 13.63 -11.25 -1.89
C LYS A 60 12.78 -11.09 -0.62
N SER A 61 12.58 -9.87 -0.14
CA SER A 61 11.75 -9.60 1.04
C SER A 61 10.29 -9.98 0.81
N LEU A 62 9.77 -9.70 -0.39
CA LEU A 62 8.44 -10.15 -0.80
C LEU A 62 8.35 -11.68 -0.83
N ASP A 63 9.31 -12.34 -1.46
CA ASP A 63 9.34 -13.81 -1.55
C ASP A 63 9.42 -14.44 -0.14
N ASP A 64 10.21 -13.86 0.77
CA ASP A 64 10.29 -14.29 2.16
C ASP A 64 8.94 -14.15 2.88
N CYS A 65 8.17 -13.09 2.64
CA CYS A 65 6.82 -12.93 3.19
C CYS A 65 5.85 -13.98 2.63
N LEU A 66 5.83 -14.16 1.32
CA LEU A 66 4.97 -15.17 0.66
C LEU A 66 5.29 -16.60 1.16
N ALA A 67 6.59 -16.93 1.32
CA ALA A 67 7.02 -18.22 1.86
C ALA A 67 6.61 -18.43 3.33
N ASN A 68 6.32 -17.37 4.06
CA ASN A 68 5.84 -17.39 5.44
C ASN A 68 4.31 -17.21 5.55
N ASN A 69 3.57 -17.65 4.51
CA ASN A 69 2.11 -17.66 4.45
C ASN A 69 1.44 -16.28 4.53
N TYR A 70 2.14 -15.20 4.19
CA TYR A 70 1.50 -13.92 3.97
C TYR A 70 0.91 -13.89 2.57
N GLU A 71 -0.28 -13.32 2.44
CA GLU A 71 -0.98 -13.14 1.16
C GLU A 71 -1.99 -12.00 1.26
N LEU A 72 -2.34 -11.40 0.14
CA LEU A 72 -3.42 -10.42 0.11
C LEU A 72 -4.74 -11.08 0.52
N TYR A 73 -5.57 -10.34 1.22
CA TYR A 73 -6.88 -10.79 1.65
C TYR A 73 -7.81 -11.01 0.46
N LYS A 74 -8.33 -12.22 0.31
CA LYS A 74 -9.16 -12.65 -0.83
C LYS A 74 -10.54 -13.12 -0.44
N LYS A 75 -10.85 -13.15 0.86
CA LYS A 75 -12.12 -13.64 1.36
C LYS A 75 -13.15 -12.51 1.37
N GLN A 76 -14.34 -12.79 0.87
CA GLN A 76 -15.52 -11.99 1.15
C GLN A 76 -16.35 -12.74 2.21
N PRO A 77 -16.26 -12.39 3.50
CA PRO A 77 -17.21 -12.90 4.46
C PRO A 77 -18.57 -12.29 4.14
N ASN A 78 -19.55 -13.14 3.89
CA ASN A 78 -20.93 -12.77 3.57
C ASN A 78 -21.02 -11.86 2.33
N ALA A 79 -21.32 -12.46 1.18
CA ALA A 79 -21.54 -11.81 -0.10
C ALA A 79 -22.36 -10.51 0.00
N THR A 80 -21.77 -9.46 0.56
CA THR A 80 -22.31 -8.11 0.47
C THR A 80 -22.05 -7.71 -0.97
N ALA A 81 -23.07 -7.86 -1.79
CA ALA A 81 -23.01 -7.54 -3.20
C ALA A 81 -22.39 -6.16 -3.38
N GLY A 82 -21.30 -6.05 -4.12
CA GLY A 82 -20.71 -4.80 -4.53
C GLY A 82 -19.40 -4.39 -3.83
N TYR A 83 -18.90 -5.14 -2.83
CA TYR A 83 -17.60 -4.85 -2.20
C TYR A 83 -16.54 -5.85 -2.64
N SER A 84 -15.36 -5.34 -3.00
CA SER A 84 -14.19 -6.18 -3.27
C SER A 84 -13.63 -6.78 -1.97
N PRO A 85 -12.79 -7.83 -2.02
CA PRO A 85 -12.08 -8.31 -0.84
C PRO A 85 -11.21 -7.22 -0.18
N TYR A 86 -10.66 -6.30 -0.97
CA TYR A 86 -9.89 -5.16 -0.46
C TYR A 86 -10.76 -4.21 0.36
N ASP A 87 -11.96 -3.85 -0.13
CA ASP A 87 -12.90 -3.00 0.60
C ASP A 87 -13.28 -3.65 1.93
N VAL A 88 -13.63 -4.94 1.90
CA VAL A 88 -13.98 -5.69 3.10
C VAL A 88 -12.84 -5.70 4.10
N TYR A 89 -11.61 -5.94 3.64
CA TYR A 89 -10.43 -5.93 4.50
C TYR A 89 -10.22 -4.55 5.13
N PHE A 90 -10.30 -3.50 4.34
CA PHE A 90 -10.06 -2.13 4.80
C PHE A 90 -11.09 -1.67 5.84
N TYR A 91 -12.38 -1.95 5.60
CA TYR A 91 -13.44 -1.53 6.52
C TYR A 91 -13.62 -2.43 7.74
N SER A 92 -13.28 -3.70 7.63
CA SER A 92 -13.59 -4.71 8.66
C SER A 92 -12.34 -5.35 9.27
N ARG A 93 -11.15 -4.80 9.04
CA ARG A 93 -9.89 -5.40 9.47
C ARG A 93 -9.84 -5.66 10.99
N THR A 94 -10.39 -4.76 11.79
CA THR A 94 -10.44 -4.89 13.25
C THR A 94 -11.33 -6.03 13.74
N ASP A 95 -12.30 -6.44 12.91
CA ASP A 95 -13.26 -7.49 13.23
C ASP A 95 -12.86 -8.85 12.63
N LEU A 96 -11.76 -8.86 11.85
CA LEU A 96 -11.26 -10.10 11.26
C LEU A 96 -10.54 -10.95 12.32
N PRO A 97 -10.92 -12.23 12.46
CA PRO A 97 -10.15 -13.14 13.27
C PRO A 97 -8.69 -13.18 12.80
N VAL A 98 -7.77 -13.11 13.76
CA VAL A 98 -6.31 -13.10 13.50
C VAL A 98 -5.87 -14.26 12.60
N VAL A 99 -6.48 -15.42 12.76
CA VAL A 99 -6.20 -16.61 11.93
C VAL A 99 -6.51 -16.39 10.45
N ASN A 100 -7.40 -15.45 10.11
CA ASN A 100 -7.79 -15.14 8.74
C ASN A 100 -7.03 -13.94 8.16
N ASP A 101 -6.35 -13.16 9.01
CA ASP A 101 -5.56 -12.02 8.58
C ASP A 101 -4.15 -12.45 8.23
N LYS A 102 -3.92 -12.69 6.95
CA LYS A 102 -2.61 -13.01 6.41
C LYS A 102 -1.95 -11.83 5.68
N GLU A 103 -2.61 -10.68 5.63
CA GLU A 103 -2.10 -9.50 4.96
C GLU A 103 -1.32 -8.59 5.92
N THR A 104 -1.79 -8.41 7.14
CA THR A 104 -1.10 -7.57 8.13
C THR A 104 0.23 -8.18 8.56
N ILE A 105 1.32 -7.53 8.23
CA ILE A 105 2.69 -7.93 8.65
C ILE A 105 3.01 -7.36 10.03
N MET A 106 2.73 -6.07 10.24
CA MET A 106 2.93 -5.37 11.50
C MET A 106 1.81 -4.36 11.72
N GLU A 107 1.36 -4.26 12.93
CA GLU A 107 0.40 -3.25 13.35
C GLU A 107 1.03 -2.36 14.41
N VAL A 108 0.87 -1.06 14.27
CA VAL A 108 1.21 -0.10 15.32
C VAL A 108 -0.01 -0.01 16.23
N GLY A 109 0.21 -0.18 17.54
CA GLY A 109 -0.87 -0.13 18.53
C GLY A 109 -1.72 1.12 18.46
N GLN A 110 -2.86 1.12 19.11
CA GLN A 110 -3.92 2.14 19.02
C GLN A 110 -3.39 3.56 18.81
N MET A 111 -3.51 4.06 17.58
CA MET A 111 -3.45 5.49 17.33
C MET A 111 -4.87 6.05 17.43
N TYR A 112 -5.03 7.12 18.18
CA TYR A 112 -6.28 7.88 18.14
C TYR A 112 -6.38 8.54 16.76
N MET A 113 -7.11 7.92 15.87
CA MET A 113 -7.32 8.38 14.48
C MET A 113 -7.98 9.77 14.39
N TRP A 114 -8.68 10.18 15.43
CA TRP A 114 -9.38 11.45 15.50
C TRP A 114 -8.51 12.68 15.18
N ASN A 115 -7.26 12.64 15.59
CA ASN A 115 -6.35 13.78 15.40
C ASN A 115 -5.65 13.79 14.03
N TYR A 116 -5.81 12.73 13.23
CA TYR A 116 -5.07 12.56 11.99
C TYR A 116 -5.99 12.37 10.77
N ALA A 117 -7.25 12.12 10.98
CA ALA A 117 -8.16 11.76 9.90
C ALA A 117 -8.49 12.94 8.95
N GLY A 118 -8.25 14.19 9.36
CA GLY A 118 -8.37 15.36 8.49
C GLY A 118 -9.67 15.44 7.66
N LEU A 119 -10.68 14.68 8.03
CA LEU A 119 -11.94 14.70 7.33
C LEU A 119 -12.71 15.99 7.68
N PRO A 120 -13.30 16.68 6.69
CA PRO A 120 -14.19 17.79 6.97
C PRO A 120 -15.35 17.28 7.82
N THR A 121 -15.44 17.77 9.04
CA THR A 121 -16.58 17.48 9.91
C THR A 121 -17.74 18.42 9.56
N THR A 122 -18.97 17.99 9.83
CA THR A 122 -20.19 18.76 9.55
C THR A 122 -20.27 20.07 10.33
N ASP A 123 -19.46 20.24 11.35
CA ASP A 123 -19.34 21.42 12.21
C ASP A 123 -18.21 22.37 11.80
N GLY A 124 -17.59 22.14 10.65
CA GLY A 124 -16.59 23.04 10.07
C GLY A 124 -15.20 23.00 10.71
N GLN A 125 -14.97 22.07 11.63
CA GLN A 125 -13.63 21.77 12.12
C GLN A 125 -12.91 20.88 11.09
N THR A 126 -11.95 21.43 10.42
CA THR A 126 -11.09 20.69 9.48
C THR A 126 -9.72 20.55 10.10
N ASP A 127 -9.45 19.41 10.67
CA ASP A 127 -8.09 19.04 11.10
C ASP A 127 -7.37 18.32 9.95
N ALA A 128 -7.36 18.94 8.76
CA ALA A 128 -6.68 18.38 7.59
C ALA A 128 -5.16 18.36 7.83
N GLY A 129 -4.70 17.37 8.60
CA GLY A 129 -3.29 17.23 8.97
C GLY A 129 -2.41 16.62 7.89
N ALA A 130 -2.97 15.77 7.04
CA ALA A 130 -2.22 15.13 5.97
C ALA A 130 -3.07 15.08 4.70
N CYS A 131 -2.55 15.60 3.61
CA CYS A 131 -3.14 15.50 2.28
C CYS A 131 -2.19 14.69 1.40
N PRO A 132 -2.71 13.85 0.49
CA PRO A 132 -1.87 13.18 -0.50
C PRO A 132 -1.21 14.22 -1.41
N SER A 133 0.01 13.96 -1.83
CA SER A 133 0.65 14.78 -2.87
C SER A 133 -0.02 14.52 -4.22
N GLN A 134 0.16 15.47 -5.17
CA GLN A 134 -0.35 15.28 -6.53
C GLN A 134 0.31 14.07 -7.19
N GLU A 135 1.59 13.83 -6.95
CA GLU A 135 2.31 12.66 -7.47
C GLU A 135 1.72 11.33 -6.98
N LEU A 136 1.24 11.30 -5.73
CA LEU A 136 0.56 10.10 -5.23
C LEU A 136 -0.77 9.88 -5.95
N LEU A 137 -1.55 10.95 -6.17
CA LEU A 137 -2.80 10.86 -6.93
C LEU A 137 -2.55 10.45 -8.39
N ASP A 138 -1.49 10.96 -8.99
CA ASP A 138 -1.12 10.64 -10.37
C ASP A 138 -0.57 9.21 -10.52
N ALA A 139 -0.13 8.60 -9.43
CA ALA A 139 0.32 7.21 -9.42
C ALA A 139 -0.82 6.19 -9.48
N TYR A 140 -2.05 6.59 -9.13
CA TYR A 140 -3.21 5.70 -9.29
C TYR A 140 -3.54 5.52 -10.77
N GLU A 141 -3.89 4.29 -11.14
CA GLU A 141 -4.19 3.94 -12.52
C GLU A 141 -5.56 4.45 -12.99
N VAL A 142 -5.76 4.48 -14.29
CA VAL A 142 -7.04 4.78 -14.94
C VAL A 142 -7.63 3.47 -15.41
N VAL A 143 -8.85 3.15 -14.96
CA VAL A 143 -9.57 1.95 -15.35
C VAL A 143 -10.48 2.20 -16.55
N ASN A 144 -10.67 1.19 -17.37
CA ASN A 144 -11.69 1.24 -18.42
C ASN A 144 -13.11 1.12 -17.84
N GLY A 145 -14.13 1.41 -18.64
CA GLY A 145 -15.51 1.51 -18.15
C GLY A 145 -16.11 0.21 -17.59
N ASP A 146 -15.52 -0.94 -17.87
CA ASP A 146 -15.91 -2.25 -17.32
C ASP A 146 -14.97 -2.74 -16.21
N MET A 147 -13.99 -1.94 -15.84
CA MET A 147 -12.99 -2.20 -14.79
C MET A 147 -12.17 -3.50 -15.00
N THR A 148 -12.02 -3.92 -16.25
CA THR A 148 -11.27 -5.12 -16.59
C THR A 148 -9.79 -4.86 -16.86
N GLU A 149 -9.46 -3.62 -17.21
CA GLU A 149 -8.10 -3.18 -17.52
C GLU A 149 -7.82 -1.83 -16.85
N SER A 150 -6.60 -1.68 -16.38
CA SER A 150 -6.07 -0.43 -15.83
C SER A 150 -4.78 -0.03 -16.53
N TYR A 151 -4.54 1.27 -16.59
CA TYR A 151 -3.38 1.85 -17.27
C TYR A 151 -2.76 2.94 -16.40
N PRO A 152 -1.42 3.02 -16.27
CA PRO A 152 -0.78 4.15 -15.64
C PRO A 152 -1.25 5.46 -16.26
N LEU A 153 -1.63 6.44 -15.42
CA LEU A 153 -2.05 7.75 -15.92
C LEU A 153 -0.94 8.44 -16.68
N LEU A 154 0.27 8.40 -16.15
CA LEU A 154 1.42 9.09 -16.69
C LEU A 154 2.28 8.16 -17.57
N ASN A 155 3.00 8.75 -18.48
CA ASN A 155 4.06 8.06 -19.20
C ASN A 155 5.18 7.69 -18.21
N LEU A 156 5.47 6.39 -18.08
CA LEU A 156 6.44 5.88 -17.08
C LEU A 156 7.89 6.28 -17.36
N GLU A 157 8.22 6.56 -18.62
CA GLU A 157 9.60 6.96 -19.01
C GLU A 157 9.83 8.46 -18.77
N SER A 158 8.79 9.27 -18.94
CA SER A 158 8.83 10.72 -18.76
C SER A 158 7.49 11.21 -18.23
N PRO A 159 7.26 11.10 -16.90
CA PRO A 159 5.94 11.34 -16.31
C PRO A 159 5.51 12.81 -16.34
N TYR A 160 6.44 13.75 -16.47
CA TYR A 160 6.15 15.17 -16.54
C TYR A 160 6.90 15.82 -17.70
N LEU A 161 6.28 16.83 -18.30
CA LEU A 161 6.86 17.63 -19.40
C LEU A 161 7.75 18.76 -18.90
N ASP A 162 7.72 19.08 -17.62
CA ASP A 162 8.48 20.15 -17.00
C ASP A 162 9.15 19.70 -15.69
N ALA A 163 10.23 20.37 -15.33
CA ALA A 163 11.02 20.03 -14.14
C ALA A 163 10.32 20.35 -12.80
N ASN A 164 9.23 21.10 -12.82
CA ASN A 164 8.47 21.45 -11.61
C ASN A 164 7.26 20.55 -11.41
N HIS A 165 7.08 19.54 -12.25
CA HIS A 165 5.97 18.58 -12.20
C HIS A 165 4.57 19.23 -12.31
N LEU A 166 4.47 20.36 -13.01
CA LEU A 166 3.20 21.07 -13.21
C LEU A 166 2.44 20.64 -14.47
N GLN A 167 3.12 19.96 -15.39
CA GLN A 167 2.55 19.50 -16.66
C GLN A 167 2.69 17.98 -16.78
N PRO A 168 1.64 17.21 -16.40
CA PRO A 168 1.66 15.77 -16.52
C PRO A 168 1.75 15.32 -17.98
N ASN A 169 2.61 14.37 -18.25
CA ASN A 169 2.75 13.72 -19.54
C ASN A 169 1.89 12.44 -19.54
N LEU A 170 0.71 12.52 -20.11
CA LEU A 170 -0.25 11.44 -20.08
C LEU A 170 0.19 10.24 -20.93
N ASN A 171 -0.04 9.04 -20.41
CA ASN A 171 0.11 7.81 -21.17
C ASN A 171 -0.89 7.80 -22.34
N SER A 172 -0.42 7.41 -23.53
CA SER A 172 -1.29 7.31 -24.71
C SER A 172 -2.46 6.31 -24.55
N ALA A 173 -2.30 5.30 -23.70
CA ALA A 173 -3.33 4.31 -23.42
C ALA A 173 -4.55 4.89 -22.67
N VAL A 174 -4.40 6.03 -21.99
CA VAL A 174 -5.52 6.65 -21.24
C VAL A 174 -6.29 7.68 -22.07
N GLN A 175 -5.94 7.87 -23.35
CA GLN A 175 -6.69 8.76 -24.24
C GLN A 175 -8.13 8.29 -24.38
N GLY A 176 -9.08 9.18 -24.06
CA GLY A 176 -10.50 8.86 -24.06
C GLY A 176 -11.06 8.24 -22.78
N LEU A 177 -10.19 7.80 -21.85
CA LEU A 177 -10.58 7.32 -20.52
C LEU A 177 -10.41 8.41 -19.47
N TYR A 178 -9.35 9.21 -19.57
CA TYR A 178 -9.06 10.30 -18.66
C TYR A 178 -9.74 11.59 -19.09
N ASN A 179 -10.39 12.27 -18.15
CA ASN A 179 -11.03 13.57 -18.37
C ASN A 179 -10.43 14.61 -17.43
N GLN A 180 -9.72 15.59 -17.98
CA GLN A 180 -9.09 16.65 -17.18
C GLN A 180 -10.08 17.50 -16.39
N ALA A 181 -11.33 17.63 -16.84
CA ALA A 181 -12.38 18.35 -16.10
C ALA A 181 -12.93 17.52 -14.91
N LYS A 182 -12.66 16.23 -14.90
CA LYS A 182 -13.04 15.26 -13.84
C LYS A 182 -11.88 14.30 -13.57
N PRO A 183 -10.80 14.79 -12.97
CA PRO A 183 -9.54 14.06 -12.90
C PRO A 183 -9.57 12.80 -12.03
N TYR A 184 -10.63 12.60 -11.26
CA TYR A 184 -10.81 11.44 -10.39
C TYR A 184 -11.85 10.44 -10.92
N GLU A 185 -12.48 10.73 -12.07
CA GLU A 185 -13.37 9.79 -12.74
C GLU A 185 -12.54 8.67 -13.37
N ASN A 186 -12.99 7.42 -13.26
CA ASN A 186 -12.29 6.22 -13.75
C ASN A 186 -10.90 5.99 -13.11
N ARG A 187 -10.69 6.39 -11.88
CA ARG A 187 -9.47 6.08 -11.13
C ARG A 187 -9.66 4.82 -10.31
N ASP A 188 -8.58 4.03 -10.17
CA ASP A 188 -8.56 2.82 -9.35
C ASP A 188 -8.54 3.15 -7.85
#